data_814110121e1515c00ab5b8d8756af22b
#
_entry.id   814110121e1515c00ab5b8d8756af22b
#
_cell.length_a   1.000
_cell.length_b   1.000
_cell.length_c   1.000
_cell.angle_alpha   90.00
_cell.angle_beta   90.00
_cell.angle_gamma   90.00
#
_symmetry.space_group_name_H-M   'P 1'
#
loop_
_entity.id
_entity.type
_entity.pdbx_description
1 polymer ?
#
loop_
_entity_poly.entity_id
_entity_poly.type
_entity_poly.pdbx_seq_one_letter_code
_entity_poly.pdbx_strand_id
1 'polypeptide(L)'
;MAKVNKDRRAVVEQMRRDQQRAERRRTLIIISACLVVGLVIIGAAAVPLIRQNQLTDKPLKELGASSGSAGCQDLVKKKASGTQDHQPEGTTIPYADAPPAFGPHYPQPAAFARKFYTADDRPRVEQVVHNLEHGYNLLWYDDTIAEDKDQVAVIKAIAAKFSGTKPTDKFIALPWTSKDGKGFPKGTHVAMTHWSVGGDPSKPSKAQGIWQYCAKPSGSEVAAFVKDYPFSDSPEPNAQ
;
A
#
# COMPACT_ATOMS: atom_id res chain seq x y z
N MET A 1 -5.14 -83.73 -15.10
CA MET A 1 -6.01 -82.59 -14.66
C MET A 1 -5.39 -81.78 -13.50
N ALA A 2 -4.68 -82.32 -12.51
CA ALA A 2 -4.11 -81.59 -11.37
C ALA A 2 -3.01 -80.53 -11.75
N LYS A 3 -2.15 -80.80 -12.76
CA LYS A 3 -1.09 -79.90 -13.20
C LYS A 3 -1.64 -78.59 -13.83
N VAL A 4 -2.66 -78.71 -14.66
CA VAL A 4 -3.33 -77.55 -15.33
C VAL A 4 -4.02 -76.62 -14.31
N ASN A 5 -4.57 -77.18 -13.22
CA ASN A 5 -5.19 -76.36 -12.17
C ASN A 5 -4.16 -75.61 -11.30
N LYS A 6 -2.96 -76.14 -11.12
CA LYS A 6 -1.87 -75.50 -10.37
C LYS A 6 -1.29 -74.32 -11.17
N ASP A 7 -1.13 -74.47 -12.46
CA ASP A 7 -0.63 -73.40 -13.33
C ASP A 7 -1.63 -72.24 -13.46
N ARG A 8 -2.93 -72.52 -13.53
CA ARG A 8 -3.99 -71.49 -13.54
C ARG A 8 -4.03 -70.71 -12.22
N ARG A 9 -3.84 -71.33 -11.06
CA ARG A 9 -3.80 -70.67 -9.75
C ARG A 9 -2.58 -69.76 -9.66
N ALA A 10 -1.41 -70.20 -10.12
CA ALA A 10 -0.18 -69.37 -10.12
C ALA A 10 -0.31 -68.13 -11.00
N VAL A 11 -0.92 -68.26 -12.17
CA VAL A 11 -1.17 -67.11 -13.07
C VAL A 11 -2.15 -66.09 -12.41
N VAL A 12 -3.24 -66.55 -11.80
CA VAL A 12 -4.21 -65.67 -11.10
C VAL A 12 -3.56 -64.96 -9.95
N GLU A 13 -2.72 -65.65 -9.17
CA GLU A 13 -2.02 -65.05 -8.03
C GLU A 13 -0.99 -64.01 -8.51
N GLN A 14 -0.29 -64.26 -9.61
CA GLN A 14 0.63 -63.30 -10.19
C GLN A 14 -0.13 -62.06 -10.68
N MET A 15 -1.24 -62.22 -11.41
CA MET A 15 -2.08 -61.10 -11.85
C MET A 15 -2.58 -60.24 -10.66
N ARG A 16 -3.00 -60.89 -9.58
CA ARG A 16 -3.40 -60.17 -8.32
C ARG A 16 -2.25 -59.39 -7.72
N ARG A 17 -1.04 -59.92 -7.64
CA ARG A 17 0.15 -59.23 -7.14
C ARG A 17 0.52 -58.05 -8.05
N ASP A 18 0.42 -58.20 -9.37
CA ASP A 18 0.72 -57.13 -10.31
C ASP A 18 -0.33 -56.02 -10.27
N GLN A 19 -1.61 -56.35 -10.11
CA GLN A 19 -2.68 -55.36 -9.86
C GLN A 19 -2.45 -54.61 -8.54
N GLN A 20 -2.15 -55.29 -7.45
CA GLN A 20 -1.88 -54.64 -6.19
C GLN A 20 -0.65 -53.72 -6.25
N ARG A 21 0.39 -54.11 -6.96
CA ARG A 21 1.57 -53.24 -7.23
C ARG A 21 1.21 -52.03 -8.04
N ALA A 22 0.42 -52.19 -9.08
CA ALA A 22 -0.03 -51.10 -9.93
C ALA A 22 -0.92 -50.11 -9.16
N GLU A 23 -1.86 -50.61 -8.36
CA GLU A 23 -2.71 -49.78 -7.50
C GLU A 23 -1.90 -48.99 -6.45
N ARG A 24 -0.98 -49.63 -5.74
CA ARG A 24 -0.09 -48.97 -4.78
C ARG A 24 0.74 -47.88 -5.46
N ARG A 25 1.31 -48.15 -6.66
CA ARG A 25 2.07 -47.18 -7.40
C ARG A 25 1.20 -45.99 -7.83
N ARG A 26 -0.02 -46.25 -8.31
CA ARG A 26 -1.00 -45.23 -8.68
C ARG A 26 -1.39 -44.34 -7.48
N THR A 27 -1.67 -44.95 -6.33
CA THR A 27 -2.00 -44.25 -5.10
C THR A 27 -0.83 -43.36 -4.63
N LEU A 28 0.40 -43.88 -4.67
CA LEU A 28 1.60 -43.10 -4.30
C LEU A 28 1.80 -41.90 -5.24
N ILE A 29 1.59 -42.07 -6.55
CA ILE A 29 1.70 -40.96 -7.51
C ILE A 29 0.64 -39.88 -7.20
N ILE A 30 -0.60 -40.27 -6.94
CA ILE A 30 -1.69 -39.34 -6.60
C ILE A 30 -1.37 -38.59 -5.30
N ILE A 31 -0.95 -39.31 -4.25
CA ILE A 31 -0.58 -38.68 -2.97
C ILE A 31 0.58 -37.71 -3.16
N SER A 32 1.63 -38.11 -3.91
CA SER A 32 2.77 -37.23 -4.17
C SER A 32 2.35 -35.99 -4.95
N ALA A 33 1.49 -36.11 -5.97
CA ALA A 33 0.97 -34.98 -6.73
C ALA A 33 0.17 -34.03 -5.84
N CYS A 34 -0.72 -34.55 -4.98
CA CYS A 34 -1.49 -33.74 -4.03
C CYS A 34 -0.59 -33.01 -3.02
N LEU A 35 0.46 -33.66 -2.53
CA LEU A 35 1.43 -33.03 -1.61
C LEU A 35 2.19 -31.89 -2.29
N VAL A 36 2.65 -32.10 -3.53
CA VAL A 36 3.35 -31.05 -4.30
C VAL A 36 2.42 -29.85 -4.52
N VAL A 37 1.19 -30.09 -4.97
CA VAL A 37 0.19 -29.01 -5.15
C VAL A 37 -0.09 -28.28 -3.85
N GLY A 38 -0.27 -29.02 -2.75
CA GLY A 38 -0.48 -28.43 -1.43
C GLY A 38 0.69 -27.54 -0.98
N LEU A 39 1.93 -28.00 -1.16
CA LEU A 39 3.13 -27.22 -0.84
C LEU A 39 3.26 -25.95 -1.70
N VAL A 40 2.91 -26.04 -2.99
CA VAL A 40 2.92 -24.86 -3.87
C VAL A 40 1.89 -23.82 -3.43
N ILE A 41 0.67 -24.26 -3.06
CA ILE A 41 -0.38 -23.34 -2.56
C ILE A 41 0.05 -22.69 -1.24
N ILE A 42 0.56 -23.48 -0.30
CA ILE A 42 1.05 -22.96 0.99
C ILE A 42 2.20 -21.98 0.77
N GLY A 43 3.16 -22.32 -0.09
CA GLY A 43 4.30 -21.43 -0.40
C GLY A 43 3.85 -20.12 -1.06
N ALA A 44 2.91 -20.19 -2.00
CA ALA A 44 2.36 -19.01 -2.66
C ALA A 44 1.65 -18.05 -1.69
N ALA A 45 1.02 -18.58 -0.64
CA ALA A 45 0.37 -17.77 0.39
C ALA A 45 1.34 -17.28 1.47
N ALA A 46 2.29 -18.11 1.89
CA ALA A 46 3.18 -17.80 3.00
C ALA A 46 4.30 -16.81 2.63
N VAL A 47 4.88 -16.91 1.42
CA VAL A 47 6.00 -16.05 1.02
C VAL A 47 5.69 -14.56 1.06
N PRO A 48 4.55 -14.06 0.51
CA PRO A 48 4.21 -12.65 0.60
C PRO A 48 4.02 -12.18 2.05
N LEU A 49 3.43 -13.01 2.90
CA LEU A 49 3.20 -12.68 4.32
C LEU A 49 4.53 -12.56 5.09
N ILE A 50 5.47 -13.49 4.88
CA ILE A 50 6.79 -13.45 5.51
C ILE A 50 7.56 -12.20 5.05
N ARG A 51 7.54 -11.89 3.76
CA ARG A 51 8.19 -10.68 3.21
C ARG A 51 7.60 -9.40 3.81
N GLN A 52 6.27 -9.32 3.91
CA GLN A 52 5.60 -8.16 4.51
C GLN A 52 5.99 -7.98 5.98
N ASN A 53 6.04 -9.06 6.75
CA ASN A 53 6.46 -9.00 8.16
C ASN A 53 7.93 -8.55 8.28
N GLN A 54 8.83 -9.08 7.45
CA GLN A 54 10.23 -8.65 7.42
C GLN A 54 10.40 -7.17 7.08
N LEU A 55 9.56 -6.61 6.19
CA LEU A 55 9.55 -5.18 5.90
C LEU A 55 9.00 -4.39 7.09
N THR A 56 7.92 -4.84 7.71
CA THR A 56 7.30 -4.16 8.85
C THR A 56 8.23 -4.09 10.07
N ASP A 57 9.13 -5.04 10.26
CA ASP A 57 10.10 -5.04 11.36
C ASP A 57 11.24 -4.03 11.17
N LYS A 58 11.52 -3.62 9.93
CA LYS A 58 12.58 -2.63 9.67
C LYS A 58 12.23 -1.24 10.21
N PRO A 59 13.20 -0.45 10.66
CA PRO A 59 13.02 0.97 10.95
C PRO A 59 12.48 1.73 9.73
N LEU A 60 11.64 2.77 9.94
CA LEU A 60 11.07 3.56 8.85
C LEU A 60 12.11 3.98 7.80
N LYS A 61 13.26 4.50 8.25
CA LYS A 61 14.31 5.03 7.35
C LYS A 61 15.00 3.97 6.48
N GLU A 62 14.81 2.69 6.79
CA GLU A 62 15.39 1.56 6.04
C GLU A 62 14.40 0.94 5.04
N LEU A 63 13.18 1.48 4.95
CA LEU A 63 12.16 1.00 4.03
C LEU A 63 12.31 1.64 2.65
N GLY A 64 12.34 0.81 1.61
CA GLY A 64 12.39 1.25 0.22
C GLY A 64 13.75 1.80 -0.22
N ALA A 65 13.71 2.81 -1.09
CA ALA A 65 14.91 3.44 -1.63
C ALA A 65 15.60 4.32 -0.56
N SER A 66 16.94 4.38 -0.58
CA SER A 66 17.69 5.38 0.20
C SER A 66 17.40 6.80 -0.34
N SER A 67 17.63 7.84 0.46
CA SER A 67 17.44 9.24 0.02
C SER A 67 18.14 9.54 -1.30
N GLY A 68 19.40 9.10 -1.48
CA GLY A 68 20.14 9.32 -2.71
C GLY A 68 19.62 8.55 -3.93
N SER A 69 18.80 7.49 -3.74
CA SER A 69 18.26 6.65 -4.82
C SER A 69 16.74 6.77 -5.00
N ALA A 70 16.07 7.51 -4.15
CA ALA A 70 14.64 7.77 -4.24
C ALA A 70 14.26 8.66 -5.44
N GLY A 71 15.22 9.44 -5.96
CA GLY A 71 15.00 10.35 -7.09
C GLY A 71 13.97 11.42 -6.77
N CYS A 72 14.04 11.99 -5.58
CA CYS A 72 13.14 13.06 -5.18
C CYS A 72 13.54 14.38 -5.81
N GLN A 73 12.53 15.15 -6.24
CA GLN A 73 12.67 16.52 -6.73
C GLN A 73 12.67 17.51 -5.55
N ASP A 74 13.01 18.75 -5.82
CA ASP A 74 12.90 19.84 -4.84
C ASP A 74 11.45 20.02 -4.39
N LEU A 75 11.27 20.50 -3.16
CA LEU A 75 9.96 20.79 -2.59
C LEU A 75 9.23 21.86 -3.39
N VAL A 76 7.99 21.58 -3.76
CA VAL A 76 7.08 22.57 -4.36
C VAL A 76 6.21 23.15 -3.25
N LYS A 77 6.10 24.49 -3.20
CA LYS A 77 5.26 25.22 -2.25
C LYS A 77 4.36 26.18 -2.99
N LYS A 78 3.07 26.16 -2.70
CA LYS A 78 2.09 27.09 -3.29
C LYS A 78 1.20 27.66 -2.20
N LYS A 79 0.84 28.94 -2.30
CA LYS A 79 -0.11 29.57 -1.38
C LYS A 79 -1.42 28.78 -1.36
N ALA A 80 -1.85 28.41 -0.16
CA ALA A 80 -3.07 27.63 0.03
C ALA A 80 -4.30 28.54 0.22
N SER A 81 -5.48 27.94 -0.06
CA SER A 81 -6.80 28.49 0.17
C SER A 81 -7.79 27.35 0.42
N GLY A 82 -9.02 27.69 0.82
CA GLY A 82 -10.07 26.71 1.02
C GLY A 82 -10.11 26.07 2.40
N THR A 83 -9.43 26.64 3.39
CA THR A 83 -9.56 26.26 4.82
C THR A 83 -11.02 26.36 5.23
N GLN A 84 -11.58 25.28 5.83
CA GLN A 84 -12.98 25.17 6.23
C GLN A 84 -14.01 25.34 5.07
N ASP A 85 -13.57 25.24 3.84
CA ASP A 85 -14.46 25.27 2.67
C ASP A 85 -15.06 23.88 2.39
N HIS A 86 -16.00 23.48 3.23
CA HIS A 86 -16.68 22.21 3.12
C HIS A 86 -17.70 22.21 1.98
N GLN A 87 -17.55 21.27 1.07
CA GLN A 87 -18.49 21.03 -0.04
C GLN A 87 -19.36 19.81 0.26
N PRO A 88 -20.62 19.79 -0.20
CA PRO A 88 -21.49 18.63 -0.01
C PRO A 88 -20.86 17.34 -0.55
N GLU A 89 -21.03 16.24 0.18
CA GLU A 89 -20.58 14.93 -0.28
C GLU A 89 -21.15 14.59 -1.67
N GLY A 90 -20.31 13.99 -2.52
CA GLY A 90 -20.68 13.69 -3.91
C GLY A 90 -20.39 14.82 -4.90
N THR A 91 -20.05 16.03 -4.44
CA THR A 91 -19.59 17.11 -5.31
C THR A 91 -18.22 16.75 -5.89
N THR A 92 -18.05 16.86 -7.20
CA THR A 92 -16.73 16.72 -7.82
C THR A 92 -15.99 18.05 -7.72
N ILE A 93 -14.84 18.05 -7.06
CA ILE A 93 -13.99 19.22 -6.87
C ILE A 93 -12.82 19.14 -7.85
N PRO A 94 -12.70 20.07 -8.81
CA PRO A 94 -11.58 20.08 -9.74
C PRO A 94 -10.33 20.66 -9.06
N TYR A 95 -9.41 19.81 -8.63
CA TYR A 95 -8.12 20.24 -8.09
C TYR A 95 -7.15 20.63 -9.23
N ALA A 96 -6.48 21.76 -9.07
CA ALA A 96 -5.51 22.25 -10.06
C ALA A 96 -4.19 21.46 -10.02
N ASP A 97 -3.84 20.94 -8.84
CA ASP A 97 -2.61 20.20 -8.57
C ASP A 97 -2.88 18.70 -8.45
N ALA A 98 -1.91 17.92 -8.86
CA ALA A 98 -1.95 16.46 -8.91
C ALA A 98 -0.79 15.85 -8.09
N PRO A 99 -1.06 15.31 -6.92
CA PRO A 99 -2.31 15.32 -6.15
C PRO A 99 -2.52 16.67 -5.43
N PRO A 100 -3.72 16.96 -4.88
CA PRO A 100 -3.94 18.18 -4.10
C PRO A 100 -3.19 18.12 -2.76
N ALA A 101 -2.76 19.28 -2.26
CA ALA A 101 -2.22 19.44 -0.91
C ALA A 101 -3.07 20.39 -0.05
N PHE A 102 -4.11 20.99 -0.62
CA PHE A 102 -5.06 21.88 0.05
C PHE A 102 -6.28 22.10 -0.83
N GLY A 103 -7.31 22.76 -0.33
CA GLY A 103 -8.46 23.24 -1.11
C GLY A 103 -9.80 22.88 -0.48
N PRO A 104 -10.91 23.19 -1.18
CA PRO A 104 -12.23 22.74 -0.80
C PRO A 104 -12.28 21.22 -0.65
N HIS A 105 -13.07 20.72 0.29
CA HIS A 105 -13.11 19.30 0.64
C HIS A 105 -14.44 18.89 1.25
N TYR A 106 -14.67 17.59 1.47
CA TYR A 106 -15.86 17.10 2.12
C TYR A 106 -15.82 17.31 3.64
N PRO A 107 -17.00 17.43 4.31
CA PRO A 107 -17.04 17.64 5.76
C PRO A 107 -16.61 16.42 6.57
N GLN A 108 -16.52 15.23 5.98
CA GLN A 108 -16.08 14.01 6.66
C GLN A 108 -14.71 13.59 6.16
N PRO A 109 -13.66 13.56 7.02
CA PRO A 109 -12.35 13.05 6.65
C PRO A 109 -12.36 11.52 6.52
N ALA A 110 -11.32 10.98 5.92
CA ALA A 110 -11.07 9.54 5.95
C ALA A 110 -10.68 9.08 7.36
N ALA A 111 -11.02 7.82 7.70
CA ALA A 111 -10.86 7.27 9.03
C ALA A 111 -9.39 7.25 9.50
N PHE A 112 -9.15 7.71 10.73
CA PHE A 112 -7.81 7.75 11.34
C PHE A 112 -7.13 6.39 11.43
N ALA A 113 -7.88 5.33 11.73
CA ALA A 113 -7.32 3.99 11.99
C ALA A 113 -6.70 3.34 10.74
N ARG A 114 -7.11 3.75 9.55
CA ARG A 114 -6.64 3.13 8.31
C ARG A 114 -5.57 3.98 7.63
N LYS A 115 -4.37 3.41 7.48
CA LYS A 115 -3.17 4.11 7.02
C LYS A 115 -2.76 3.77 5.59
N PHE A 116 -3.34 2.73 4.99
CA PHE A 116 -3.03 2.28 3.64
C PHE A 116 -4.29 1.90 2.88
N TYR A 117 -4.38 2.31 1.62
CA TYR A 117 -5.48 2.01 0.70
C TYR A 117 -4.95 1.55 -0.65
N THR A 118 -5.76 0.76 -1.35
CA THR A 118 -5.60 0.40 -2.77
C THR A 118 -6.60 1.20 -3.62
N ALA A 119 -6.54 1.06 -4.95
CA ALA A 119 -7.46 1.76 -5.84
C ALA A 119 -8.94 1.34 -5.65
N ASP A 120 -9.16 0.09 -5.20
CA ASP A 120 -10.52 -0.48 -5.06
C ASP A 120 -11.23 -0.02 -3.79
N ASP A 121 -10.48 0.42 -2.77
CA ASP A 121 -11.02 0.65 -1.42
C ASP A 121 -10.62 2.00 -0.80
N ARG A 122 -10.00 2.89 -1.57
CA ARG A 122 -9.61 4.21 -1.08
C ARG A 122 -10.80 5.16 -0.91
N PRO A 123 -10.70 6.09 0.05
CA PRO A 123 -11.65 7.19 0.13
C PRO A 123 -11.56 8.09 -1.11
N ARG A 124 -12.53 8.97 -1.27
CA ARG A 124 -12.48 10.00 -2.28
C ARG A 124 -11.37 11.01 -1.96
N VAL A 125 -10.83 11.63 -3.02
CA VAL A 125 -9.77 12.65 -2.88
C VAL A 125 -10.23 13.79 -1.98
N GLU A 126 -11.49 14.19 -2.12
CA GLU A 126 -12.08 15.28 -1.34
C GLU A 126 -12.12 14.98 0.18
N GLN A 127 -12.23 13.70 0.57
CA GLN A 127 -12.15 13.30 1.98
C GLN A 127 -10.74 13.40 2.54
N VAL A 128 -9.73 12.99 1.76
CA VAL A 128 -8.34 13.04 2.24
C VAL A 128 -7.74 14.46 2.19
N VAL A 129 -8.30 15.36 1.39
CA VAL A 129 -7.95 16.79 1.48
C VAL A 129 -8.40 17.36 2.83
N HIS A 130 -9.54 16.92 3.38
CA HIS A 130 -9.92 17.25 4.77
C HIS A 130 -8.89 16.72 5.80
N ASN A 131 -8.40 15.49 5.60
CA ASN A 131 -7.33 15.00 6.47
C ASN A 131 -6.06 15.89 6.42
N LEU A 132 -5.71 16.47 5.26
CA LEU A 132 -4.59 17.43 5.16
C LEU A 132 -4.85 18.68 6.03
N GLU A 133 -6.07 19.22 6.06
CA GLU A 133 -6.45 20.32 6.93
C GLU A 133 -6.22 19.98 8.41
N HIS A 134 -6.48 18.72 8.80
CA HIS A 134 -6.25 18.20 10.15
C HIS A 134 -4.79 17.82 10.44
N GLY A 135 -3.85 18.07 9.52
CA GLY A 135 -2.42 17.85 9.73
C GLY A 135 -1.90 16.48 9.32
N TYR A 136 -2.61 15.77 8.48
CA TYR A 136 -2.08 14.54 7.91
C TYR A 136 -0.98 14.83 6.90
N ASN A 137 -0.02 13.90 6.82
CA ASN A 137 0.87 13.75 5.69
C ASN A 137 0.31 12.63 4.81
N LEU A 138 0.11 12.92 3.53
CA LEU A 138 -0.35 11.90 2.58
C LEU A 138 0.80 11.45 1.69
N LEU A 139 0.91 10.14 1.48
CA LEU A 139 1.80 9.53 0.50
C LEU A 139 0.94 8.97 -0.63
N TRP A 140 1.04 9.59 -1.77
CA TRP A 140 0.36 9.16 -2.99
C TRP A 140 1.29 8.32 -3.85
N TYR A 141 0.75 7.34 -4.57
CA TYR A 141 1.49 6.54 -5.53
C TYR A 141 0.65 6.32 -6.80
N ASP A 142 1.31 6.33 -7.95
CA ASP A 142 0.64 6.17 -9.24
C ASP A 142 0.49 4.70 -9.66
N ASP A 143 -0.11 4.49 -10.84
CA ASP A 143 -0.36 3.15 -11.39
C ASP A 143 0.95 2.37 -11.60
N THR A 144 2.08 3.03 -11.90
CA THR A 144 3.39 2.37 -12.03
C THR A 144 3.82 1.68 -10.74
N ILE A 145 3.63 2.33 -9.61
CA ILE A 145 3.88 1.72 -8.30
C ILE A 145 2.80 0.71 -7.95
N ALA A 146 1.52 1.00 -8.27
CA ALA A 146 0.41 0.10 -7.94
C ALA A 146 0.52 -1.28 -8.61
N GLU A 147 1.14 -1.36 -9.79
CA GLU A 147 1.41 -2.60 -10.52
C GLU A 147 2.62 -3.37 -9.98
N ASP A 148 3.51 -2.72 -9.24
CA ASP A 148 4.71 -3.33 -8.63
C ASP A 148 4.43 -3.77 -7.18
N LYS A 149 4.19 -5.07 -6.99
CA LYS A 149 3.86 -5.65 -5.68
C LYS A 149 4.94 -5.42 -4.62
N ASP A 150 6.21 -5.37 -5.01
CA ASP A 150 7.31 -5.16 -4.07
C ASP A 150 7.35 -3.70 -3.61
N GLN A 151 7.11 -2.73 -4.49
CA GLN A 151 7.00 -1.32 -4.12
C GLN A 151 5.73 -1.02 -3.30
N VAL A 152 4.60 -1.63 -3.65
CA VAL A 152 3.37 -1.56 -2.83
C VAL A 152 3.60 -2.13 -1.43
N ALA A 153 4.34 -3.25 -1.29
CA ALA A 153 4.68 -3.81 0.01
C ALA A 153 5.53 -2.84 0.85
N VAL A 154 6.46 -2.11 0.24
CA VAL A 154 7.24 -1.05 0.89
C VAL A 154 6.33 0.08 1.37
N ILE A 155 5.43 0.61 0.53
CA ILE A 155 4.49 1.67 0.93
C ILE A 155 3.60 1.21 2.09
N LYS A 156 3.10 -0.03 2.03
CA LYS A 156 2.31 -0.61 3.11
C LYS A 156 3.10 -0.72 4.42
N ALA A 157 4.38 -1.10 4.35
CA ALA A 157 5.26 -1.15 5.51
C ALA A 157 5.56 0.26 6.07
N ILE A 158 5.76 1.27 5.21
CA ILE A 158 5.87 2.68 5.61
C ILE A 158 4.61 3.12 6.36
N ALA A 159 3.43 2.91 5.78
CA ALA A 159 2.16 3.29 6.38
C ALA A 159 1.92 2.61 7.75
N ALA A 160 2.35 1.34 7.89
CA ALA A 160 2.25 0.59 9.15
C ALA A 160 3.06 1.23 10.30
N LYS A 161 4.07 2.06 10.01
CA LYS A 161 4.83 2.79 11.04
C LYS A 161 4.02 3.88 11.75
N PHE A 162 2.88 4.26 11.17
CA PHE A 162 1.96 5.26 11.68
C PHE A 162 0.67 4.64 12.24
N SER A 163 0.67 3.35 12.57
CA SER A 163 -0.52 2.61 13.04
C SER A 163 -0.93 2.91 14.49
N GLY A 164 -0.23 3.81 15.19
CA GLY A 164 -0.58 4.26 16.53
C GLY A 164 -1.84 5.13 16.55
N THR A 165 -2.10 5.73 17.70
CA THR A 165 -3.27 6.59 17.96
C THR A 165 -2.90 8.03 18.30
N LYS A 166 -1.62 8.38 18.21
CA LYS A 166 -1.12 9.72 18.52
C LYS A 166 -1.34 10.68 17.34
N PRO A 167 -1.42 12.00 17.59
CA PRO A 167 -1.46 12.98 16.51
C PRO A 167 -0.28 12.87 15.53
N THR A 168 0.89 12.42 16.02
CA THR A 168 2.07 12.14 15.17
C THR A 168 1.86 10.99 14.19
N ASP A 169 0.79 10.19 14.34
CA ASP A 169 0.44 9.09 13.46
C ASP A 169 -0.57 9.50 12.37
N LYS A 170 -0.81 10.81 12.17
CA LYS A 170 -1.62 11.38 11.10
C LYS A 170 -0.92 11.20 9.76
N PHE A 171 -1.13 10.03 9.16
CA PHE A 171 -0.54 9.62 7.90
C PHE A 171 -1.48 8.68 7.14
N ILE A 172 -1.56 8.85 5.83
CA ILE A 172 -2.29 7.95 4.93
C ILE A 172 -1.46 7.74 3.68
N ALA A 173 -1.36 6.49 3.20
CA ALA A 173 -0.83 6.13 1.89
C ALA A 173 -1.97 5.62 1.00
N LEU A 174 -2.09 6.17 -0.21
CA LEU A 174 -3.18 5.87 -1.14
C LEU A 174 -2.77 6.09 -2.60
N PRO A 175 -3.42 5.43 -3.58
CA PRO A 175 -3.11 5.63 -4.99
C PRO A 175 -3.72 6.94 -5.52
N TRP A 176 -3.00 7.53 -6.48
CA TRP A 176 -3.46 8.54 -7.41
C TRP A 176 -3.56 7.92 -8.79
N THR A 177 -4.75 7.92 -9.37
CA THR A 177 -5.04 7.23 -10.61
C THR A 177 -5.34 8.21 -11.74
N SER A 178 -5.35 7.73 -12.98
CA SER A 178 -5.75 8.53 -14.15
C SER A 178 -7.18 9.10 -14.07
N LYS A 179 -8.03 8.57 -13.18
CA LYS A 179 -9.40 9.07 -12.93
C LYS A 179 -9.41 10.31 -12.02
N ASP A 180 -8.34 10.55 -11.28
CA ASP A 180 -8.25 11.65 -10.30
C ASP A 180 -7.75 12.95 -10.94
N GLY A 181 -7.09 12.87 -12.07
CA GLY A 181 -6.57 14.04 -12.77
C GLY A 181 -5.28 13.79 -13.52
N LYS A 182 -4.45 14.82 -13.63
CA LYS A 182 -3.15 14.74 -14.30
C LYS A 182 -2.21 13.82 -13.54
N GLY A 183 -1.28 13.17 -14.25
CA GLY A 183 -0.19 12.42 -13.65
C GLY A 183 0.82 13.32 -12.92
N PHE A 184 1.67 12.69 -12.13
CA PHE A 184 2.79 13.35 -11.45
C PHE A 184 3.81 13.92 -12.45
N PRO A 185 4.74 14.78 -12.03
CA PRO A 185 5.85 15.24 -12.85
C PRO A 185 6.63 14.07 -13.45
N LYS A 186 7.14 14.27 -14.68
CA LYS A 186 7.85 13.24 -15.44
C LYS A 186 8.96 12.59 -14.61
N GLY A 187 8.96 11.25 -14.58
CA GLY A 187 9.96 10.44 -13.88
C GLY A 187 9.74 10.32 -12.38
N THR A 188 8.57 10.75 -11.89
CA THR A 188 8.17 10.55 -10.48
C THR A 188 6.90 9.70 -10.40
N HIS A 189 6.82 8.86 -9.37
CA HIS A 189 5.77 7.86 -9.20
C HIS A 189 5.18 7.86 -7.78
N VAL A 190 5.76 8.68 -6.90
CA VAL A 190 5.34 8.90 -5.51
C VAL A 190 5.27 10.40 -5.26
N ALA A 191 4.25 10.86 -4.54
CA ALA A 191 4.14 12.24 -4.08
C ALA A 191 3.81 12.26 -2.58
N MET A 192 4.49 13.11 -1.83
CA MET A 192 4.11 13.45 -0.46
C MET A 192 3.45 14.81 -0.45
N THR A 193 2.34 14.96 0.27
CA THR A 193 1.62 16.22 0.39
C THR A 193 1.30 16.57 1.84
N HIS A 194 1.32 17.88 2.14
CA HIS A 194 0.94 18.42 3.44
C HIS A 194 0.31 19.81 3.28
N TRP A 195 -0.64 20.17 4.13
CA TRP A 195 -1.22 21.50 4.21
C TRP A 195 -0.57 22.25 5.37
N SER A 196 0.42 23.05 5.08
CA SER A 196 1.19 23.82 6.08
C SER A 196 0.57 25.19 6.34
N VAL A 197 0.68 25.67 7.57
CA VAL A 197 0.39 27.08 7.96
C VAL A 197 1.66 27.88 8.26
N GLY A 198 2.81 27.34 7.87
CA GLY A 198 4.11 28.00 8.07
C GLY A 198 4.54 28.06 9.53
N GLY A 199 4.16 27.04 10.32
CA GLY A 199 4.49 26.90 11.74
C GLY A 199 3.63 27.75 12.69
N ASP A 200 2.63 28.47 12.19
CA ASP A 200 1.77 29.34 13.01
C ASP A 200 0.30 29.25 12.57
N PRO A 201 -0.52 28.39 13.19
CA PRO A 201 -1.93 28.21 12.86
C PRO A 201 -2.76 29.49 12.98
N SER A 202 -2.30 30.47 13.77
CA SER A 202 -2.98 31.76 13.93
C SER A 202 -2.82 32.69 12.71
N LYS A 203 -1.98 32.31 11.74
CA LYS A 203 -1.67 33.11 10.54
C LYS A 203 -2.07 32.41 9.25
N PRO A 204 -3.37 32.29 8.94
CA PRO A 204 -3.84 31.60 7.71
C PRO A 204 -3.31 32.21 6.43
N SER A 205 -2.85 33.48 6.45
CA SER A 205 -2.20 34.13 5.31
C SER A 205 -0.87 33.47 4.88
N LYS A 206 -0.26 32.67 5.77
CA LYS A 206 0.96 31.89 5.49
C LYS A 206 0.68 30.49 5.01
N ALA A 207 -0.59 30.07 4.97
CA ALA A 207 -0.96 28.72 4.57
C ALA A 207 -0.47 28.41 3.15
N GLN A 208 0.09 27.22 3.00
CA GLN A 208 0.64 26.73 1.73
C GLN A 208 0.48 25.21 1.61
N GLY A 209 0.22 24.76 0.40
CA GLY A 209 0.38 23.35 0.06
C GLY A 209 1.85 23.03 -0.17
N ILE A 210 2.26 21.87 0.31
CA ILE A 210 3.61 21.35 0.19
C ILE A 210 3.56 20.06 -0.61
N TRP A 211 4.45 19.90 -1.59
CA TRP A 211 4.65 18.67 -2.35
C TRP A 211 6.11 18.29 -2.40
N GLN A 212 6.37 16.99 -2.31
CA GLN A 212 7.63 16.39 -2.69
C GLN A 212 7.35 15.19 -3.59
N TYR A 213 7.88 15.23 -4.81
CA TYR A 213 7.73 14.15 -5.78
C TYR A 213 8.98 13.31 -5.84
N CYS A 214 8.84 11.98 -5.85
CA CYS A 214 9.95 11.04 -5.89
C CYS A 214 9.72 9.96 -6.96
N ALA A 215 10.80 9.39 -7.50
CA ALA A 215 10.71 8.29 -8.46
C ALA A 215 10.35 6.96 -7.77
N LYS A 216 10.73 6.79 -6.50
CA LYS A 216 10.53 5.53 -5.75
C LYS A 216 10.09 5.80 -4.31
N PRO A 217 9.33 4.89 -3.69
CA PRO A 217 8.99 5.00 -2.28
C PRO A 217 10.24 4.89 -1.40
N SER A 218 10.34 5.77 -0.41
CA SER A 218 11.48 5.88 0.50
C SER A 218 11.02 6.26 1.90
N GLY A 219 11.25 5.38 2.86
CA GLY A 219 10.94 5.64 4.26
C GLY A 219 11.84 6.72 4.88
N SER A 220 13.07 6.92 4.36
CA SER A 220 13.94 8.00 4.81
C SER A 220 13.41 9.37 4.36
N GLU A 221 12.88 9.48 3.13
CA GLU A 221 12.25 10.71 2.65
C GLU A 221 10.93 11.01 3.39
N VAL A 222 10.11 9.97 3.63
CA VAL A 222 8.90 10.12 4.46
C VAL A 222 9.25 10.60 5.88
N ALA A 223 10.29 10.04 6.51
CA ALA A 223 10.72 10.45 7.83
C ALA A 223 11.20 11.91 7.87
N ALA A 224 11.91 12.37 6.84
CA ALA A 224 12.33 13.75 6.70
C ALA A 224 11.12 14.68 6.50
N PHE A 225 10.23 14.34 5.56
CA PHE A 225 9.05 15.12 5.23
C PHE A 225 8.12 15.31 6.43
N VAL A 226 7.78 14.23 7.16
CA VAL A 226 6.92 14.27 8.36
C VAL A 226 7.58 15.06 9.50
N LYS A 227 8.91 15.03 9.60
CA LYS A 227 9.65 15.84 10.59
C LYS A 227 9.58 17.33 10.26
N ASP A 228 9.76 17.68 8.98
CA ASP A 228 9.80 19.07 8.52
C ASP A 228 8.39 19.69 8.44
N TYR A 229 7.36 18.84 8.21
CA TYR A 229 5.94 19.20 8.15
C TYR A 229 5.15 18.35 9.16
N PRO A 230 5.28 18.62 10.47
CA PRO A 230 4.58 17.88 11.52
C PRO A 230 3.07 18.20 11.49
N PHE A 231 2.26 17.31 12.07
CA PHE A 231 0.81 17.51 12.15
C PHE A 231 0.40 18.87 12.74
N SER A 232 1.22 19.42 13.64
CA SER A 232 0.98 20.74 14.28
C SER A 232 1.16 21.92 13.32
N ASP A 233 1.77 21.71 12.14
CA ASP A 233 1.91 22.71 11.09
C ASP A 233 0.75 22.61 10.09
N SER A 234 -0.49 22.62 10.57
CA SER A 234 -1.69 22.53 9.75
C SER A 234 -2.78 23.48 10.22
N PRO A 235 -3.81 23.76 9.39
CA PRO A 235 -4.91 24.65 9.77
C PRO A 235 -5.65 24.19 11.04
N GLU A 236 -5.92 22.89 11.17
CA GLU A 236 -6.68 22.31 12.27
C GLU A 236 -5.95 21.13 12.94
N PRO A 237 -4.78 21.36 13.56
CA PRO A 237 -3.93 20.27 14.06
C PRO A 237 -4.57 19.45 15.19
N ASN A 238 -5.54 20.01 15.93
CA ASN A 238 -6.20 19.36 17.06
C ASN A 238 -7.50 18.63 16.66
N ALA A 239 -7.97 18.77 15.42
CA ALA A 239 -9.10 18.02 14.90
C ALA A 239 -8.72 16.55 14.64
N GLN A 240 -9.71 15.64 14.72
CA GLN A 240 -9.50 14.19 14.52
C GLN A 240 -9.80 13.78 13.09
#